data_80eb9e95dff6b347a714d948d392d284
#
_entry.id   80eb9e95dff6b347a714d948d392d284
#
_cell.length_a   1.000
_cell.length_b   1.000
_cell.length_c   1.000
_cell.angle_alpha   90.00
_cell.angle_beta   90.00
_cell.angle_gamma   90.00
#
_symmetry.space_group_name_H-M   'P 1'
#
loop_
_entity.id
_entity.type
_entity.pdbx_description
1 polymer ?
#
loop_
_entity_poly.entity_id
_entity_poly.type
_entity_poly.pdbx_seq_one_letter_code
_entity_poly.pdbx_strand_id
1 'polypeptide(L)'
;ILLTHNHADHTGGVKVLCDRYHPECIDNFSQQLSDGQMLKLADLDLSVKVLLTPGHTLEHVCYLVDDKHLFCGDTLFGMGCGRVFTNDFVAMYDSLSKIKALPESTLCYPAHEYTANNLRFITSVDNNHAYYQDYAKYLVMKLTSVQNSLPTVLTDELRYNLFLRCDDPN
;
A
#
# COMPACT_ATOMS: atom_id res chain seq x y z
N ILE A 1 -8.34 0.30 16.09
CA ILE A 1 -7.19 0.83 15.33
C ILE A 1 -6.52 -0.35 14.64
N LEU A 2 -6.31 -0.27 13.32
CA LEU A 2 -5.53 -1.25 12.56
C LEU A 2 -4.17 -0.62 12.25
N LEU A 3 -3.08 -1.33 12.55
CA LEU A 3 -1.71 -0.86 12.32
C LEU A 3 -1.02 -1.79 11.32
N THR A 4 -0.43 -1.20 10.29
CA THR A 4 0.26 -1.98 9.24
C THR A 4 1.65 -2.44 9.67
N HIS A 5 2.38 -1.60 10.42
CA HIS A 5 3.73 -1.88 10.92
C HIS A 5 4.14 -0.88 12.03
N ASN A 6 5.31 -1.08 12.64
CA ASN A 6 5.74 -0.39 13.87
C ASN A 6 6.67 0.82 13.64
N HIS A 7 6.57 1.54 12.52
CA HIS A 7 7.30 2.80 12.40
C HIS A 7 6.60 3.94 13.16
N ALA A 8 7.38 4.91 13.64
CA ALA A 8 6.90 5.97 14.53
C ALA A 8 5.85 6.87 13.89
N ASP A 9 5.92 7.13 12.60
CA ASP A 9 4.95 7.91 11.84
C ASP A 9 3.61 7.18 11.63
N HIS A 10 3.57 5.85 11.83
CA HIS A 10 2.35 5.05 11.83
C HIS A 10 1.77 4.79 13.23
N THR A 11 2.63 4.81 14.26
CA THR A 11 2.23 4.46 15.63
C THR A 11 2.22 5.64 16.61
N GLY A 12 2.79 6.79 16.23
CA GLY A 12 2.98 7.93 17.14
C GLY A 12 1.70 8.49 17.78
N GLY A 13 0.55 8.36 17.11
CA GLY A 13 -0.75 8.78 17.65
C GLY A 13 -1.48 7.73 18.49
N VAL A 14 -1.04 6.47 18.47
CA VAL A 14 -1.80 5.33 19.05
C VAL A 14 -2.03 5.52 20.54
N LYS A 15 -0.98 5.87 21.30
CA LYS A 15 -1.11 6.07 22.75
C LYS A 15 -2.20 7.09 23.11
N VAL A 16 -2.19 8.24 22.43
CA VAL A 16 -3.18 9.31 22.70
C VAL A 16 -4.59 8.86 22.36
N LEU A 17 -4.77 8.13 21.27
CA LEU A 17 -6.06 7.57 20.86
C LEU A 17 -6.54 6.50 21.84
N CYS A 18 -5.64 5.62 22.29
CA CYS A 18 -5.97 4.57 23.27
C CYS A 18 -6.33 5.16 24.62
N ASP A 19 -5.60 6.16 25.13
CA ASP A 19 -5.89 6.82 26.38
C ASP A 19 -7.26 7.53 26.35
N ARG A 20 -7.68 8.03 25.18
CA ARG A 20 -8.91 8.81 25.04
C ARG A 20 -10.14 7.97 24.70
N TYR A 21 -10.01 6.97 23.85
CA TYR A 21 -11.15 6.25 23.26
C TYR A 21 -11.19 4.77 23.63
N HIS A 22 -10.13 4.23 24.22
CA HIS A 22 -9.96 2.81 24.59
C HIS A 22 -10.31 1.83 23.43
N PRO A 23 -9.85 2.09 22.20
CA PRO A 23 -10.15 1.21 21.07
C PRO A 23 -9.40 -0.11 21.20
N GLU A 24 -9.93 -1.15 20.56
CA GLU A 24 -9.15 -2.32 20.22
C GLU A 24 -8.05 -1.93 19.22
N CYS A 25 -6.82 -2.39 19.47
CA CYS A 25 -5.70 -2.22 18.56
C CYS A 25 -5.32 -3.58 17.99
N ILE A 26 -5.23 -3.66 16.66
CA ILE A 26 -4.86 -4.89 15.94
C ILE A 26 -3.63 -4.59 15.09
N ASP A 27 -2.58 -5.35 15.30
CA ASP A 27 -1.29 -5.26 14.62
C ASP A 27 -0.59 -6.61 14.60
N ASN A 28 0.48 -6.75 13.79
CA ASN A 28 1.26 -8.00 13.68
C ASN A 28 2.58 -7.96 14.47
N PHE A 29 2.90 -6.86 15.13
CA PHE A 29 4.13 -6.75 15.92
C PHE A 29 3.91 -7.00 17.42
N SER A 30 2.70 -6.82 17.95
CA SER A 30 2.31 -7.16 19.32
C SER A 30 1.52 -8.46 19.43
N GLN A 31 0.86 -8.87 18.36
CA GLN A 31 0.09 -10.12 18.25
C GLN A 31 0.39 -10.81 16.92
N GLN A 32 0.41 -12.13 16.91
CA GLN A 32 0.70 -12.88 15.69
C GLN A 32 -0.57 -12.99 14.84
N LEU A 33 -0.60 -12.29 13.70
CA LEU A 33 -1.64 -12.43 12.68
C LEU A 33 -1.26 -13.52 11.66
N SER A 34 -2.26 -14.08 10.99
CA SER A 34 -2.07 -15.08 9.94
C SER A 34 -2.43 -14.51 8.56
N ASP A 35 -1.72 -14.95 7.53
CA ASP A 35 -2.05 -14.56 6.15
C ASP A 35 -3.45 -15.08 5.78
N GLY A 36 -4.28 -14.20 5.20
CA GLY A 36 -5.66 -14.51 4.89
C GLY A 36 -6.62 -14.52 6.09
N GLN A 37 -6.16 -14.19 7.31
CA GLN A 37 -7.02 -14.10 8.49
C GLN A 37 -8.14 -13.09 8.27
N MET A 38 -9.37 -13.48 8.62
CA MET A 38 -10.52 -12.57 8.62
C MET A 38 -10.69 -11.97 10.02
N LEU A 39 -10.66 -10.64 10.08
CA LEU A 39 -10.90 -9.91 11.32
C LEU A 39 -12.39 -9.60 11.46
N LYS A 40 -12.90 -9.79 12.67
CA LYS A 40 -14.22 -9.33 13.07
C LYS A 40 -14.03 -8.03 13.85
N LEU A 41 -14.44 -6.92 13.29
CA LEU A 41 -14.44 -5.63 13.97
C LEU A 41 -15.78 -5.47 14.69
N ALA A 42 -15.71 -5.21 16.00
CA ALA A 42 -16.93 -5.02 16.79
C ALA A 42 -17.77 -3.89 16.19
N ASP A 43 -19.07 -4.15 16.07
CA ASP A 43 -20.09 -3.18 15.63
C ASP A 43 -19.93 -2.63 14.19
N LEU A 44 -19.01 -3.17 13.40
CA LEU A 44 -18.86 -2.83 11.98
C LEU A 44 -19.22 -4.03 11.11
N ASP A 45 -20.15 -3.82 10.18
CA ASP A 45 -20.49 -4.82 9.16
C ASP A 45 -19.49 -4.72 7.99
N LEU A 46 -18.22 -4.97 8.29
CA LEU A 46 -17.11 -4.91 7.34
C LEU A 46 -16.33 -6.24 7.34
N SER A 47 -16.01 -6.70 6.16
CA SER A 47 -15.09 -7.82 5.95
C SER A 47 -13.66 -7.28 5.85
N VAL A 48 -12.79 -7.65 6.79
CA VAL A 48 -11.38 -7.23 6.79
C VAL A 48 -10.48 -8.45 6.74
N LYS A 49 -9.75 -8.59 5.64
CA LYS A 49 -8.78 -9.65 5.42
C LYS A 49 -7.36 -9.15 5.64
N VAL A 50 -6.59 -9.87 6.44
CA VAL A 50 -5.16 -9.61 6.66
C VAL A 50 -4.35 -10.20 5.51
N LEU A 51 -3.42 -9.43 4.96
CA LEU A 51 -2.40 -9.91 4.04
C LEU A 51 -1.04 -9.67 4.70
N LEU A 52 -0.30 -10.72 5.00
CA LEU A 52 1.09 -10.59 5.46
C LEU A 52 1.95 -10.12 4.29
N THR A 53 2.59 -8.96 4.46
CA THR A 53 3.37 -8.31 3.41
C THR A 53 4.75 -7.89 3.92
N PRO A 54 5.60 -8.87 4.36
CA PRO A 54 6.95 -8.58 4.79
C PRO A 54 7.79 -7.99 3.66
N GLY A 55 8.78 -7.18 4.03
CA GLY A 55 9.70 -6.54 3.08
C GLY A 55 10.08 -5.14 3.53
N HIS A 56 9.13 -4.21 3.66
CA HIS A 56 9.38 -2.91 4.28
C HIS A 56 9.81 -3.10 5.74
N THR A 57 9.02 -3.81 6.53
CA THR A 57 9.41 -4.42 7.81
C THR A 57 9.08 -5.91 7.79
N LEU A 58 9.58 -6.68 8.77
CA LEU A 58 9.32 -8.14 8.85
C LEU A 58 7.87 -8.43 9.20
N GLU A 59 7.26 -7.59 10.02
CA GLU A 59 5.91 -7.77 10.56
C GLU A 59 4.84 -7.01 9.75
N HIS A 60 5.20 -6.38 8.63
CA HIS A 60 4.27 -5.56 7.86
C HIS A 60 3.06 -6.36 7.38
N VAL A 61 1.87 -5.74 7.49
CA VAL A 61 0.61 -6.27 6.99
C VAL A 61 -0.15 -5.21 6.19
N CYS A 62 -0.91 -5.67 5.21
CA CYS A 62 -1.95 -4.88 4.56
C CYS A 62 -3.32 -5.36 5.02
N TYR A 63 -4.32 -4.48 4.98
CA TYR A 63 -5.70 -4.81 5.29
C TYR A 63 -6.57 -4.59 4.05
N LEU A 64 -7.21 -5.67 3.58
CA LEU A 64 -8.17 -5.61 2.49
C LEU A 64 -9.59 -5.59 3.07
N VAL A 65 -10.29 -4.49 2.86
CA VAL A 65 -11.65 -4.26 3.35
C VAL A 65 -12.64 -4.45 2.21
N ASP A 66 -13.65 -5.30 2.44
CA ASP A 66 -14.75 -5.63 1.53
C ASP A 66 -14.25 -6.05 0.12
N ASP A 67 -13.13 -6.76 0.06
CA ASP A 67 -12.45 -7.19 -1.17
C ASP A 67 -12.22 -6.06 -2.20
N LYS A 68 -12.23 -4.81 -1.74
CA LYS A 68 -12.20 -3.63 -2.60
C LYS A 68 -11.20 -2.55 -2.15
N HIS A 69 -11.03 -2.35 -0.86
CA HIS A 69 -10.24 -1.26 -0.30
C HIS A 69 -8.99 -1.81 0.38
N LEU A 70 -7.82 -1.64 -0.25
CA LEU A 70 -6.55 -2.11 0.26
C LEU A 70 -5.82 -0.98 1.00
N PHE A 71 -5.72 -1.09 2.31
CA PHE A 71 -4.86 -0.24 3.13
C PHE A 71 -3.47 -0.87 3.15
N CYS A 72 -2.59 -0.39 2.27
CA CYS A 72 -1.33 -1.05 1.95
C CYS A 72 -0.12 -0.50 2.73
N GLY A 73 -0.33 0.46 3.64
CA GLY A 73 0.76 1.03 4.45
C GLY A 73 1.95 1.42 3.58
N ASP A 74 3.11 0.89 3.92
CA ASP A 74 4.38 1.12 3.25
C ASP A 74 4.86 -0.06 2.37
N THR A 75 3.96 -0.97 1.99
CA THR A 75 4.27 -2.00 0.98
C THR A 75 4.15 -1.44 -0.44
N LEU A 76 3.00 -0.83 -0.78
CA LEU A 76 2.74 -0.25 -2.11
C LEU A 76 2.50 1.25 -1.97
N PHE A 77 3.12 2.04 -2.83
CA PHE A 77 2.82 3.45 -3.03
C PHE A 77 2.34 3.70 -4.46
N GLY A 78 1.67 4.84 -4.67
CA GLY A 78 1.36 5.26 -6.03
C GLY A 78 2.64 5.32 -6.87
N MET A 79 2.70 4.52 -7.94
CA MET A 79 3.86 4.38 -8.83
C MET A 79 5.15 3.93 -8.14
N GLY A 80 5.06 3.24 -7.00
CA GLY A 80 6.25 2.83 -6.26
C GLY A 80 5.98 1.75 -5.22
N CYS A 81 6.99 1.44 -4.43
CA CYS A 81 6.89 0.56 -3.27
C CYS A 81 7.69 1.12 -2.10
N GLY A 82 7.49 0.53 -0.92
CA GLY A 82 8.23 0.89 0.28
C GLY A 82 9.71 0.50 0.18
N ARG A 83 10.54 1.23 0.93
CA ARG A 83 11.94 0.86 1.10
C ARG A 83 12.04 -0.49 1.81
N VAL A 84 12.91 -1.38 1.33
CA VAL A 84 13.13 -2.71 1.90
C VAL A 84 14.16 -2.63 3.04
N PHE A 85 13.71 -2.26 4.24
CA PHE A 85 14.62 -2.17 5.40
C PHE A 85 15.10 -3.53 5.90
N THR A 86 14.36 -4.60 5.57
CA THR A 86 14.75 -5.97 5.90
C THR A 86 15.93 -6.48 5.06
N ASN A 87 16.27 -5.81 3.96
CA ASN A 87 17.14 -6.31 2.88
C ASN A 87 16.66 -7.63 2.24
N ASP A 88 15.44 -8.07 2.53
CA ASP A 88 14.80 -9.23 1.91
C ASP A 88 13.93 -8.78 0.73
N PHE A 89 14.57 -8.65 -0.43
CA PHE A 89 13.90 -8.24 -1.67
C PHE A 89 12.96 -9.33 -2.21
N VAL A 90 13.21 -10.60 -1.88
CA VAL A 90 12.32 -11.71 -2.25
C VAL A 90 11.01 -11.60 -1.49
N ALA A 91 11.05 -11.36 -0.18
CA ALA A 91 9.85 -11.16 0.62
C ALA A 91 9.03 -9.95 0.13
N MET A 92 9.70 -8.83 -0.24
CA MET A 92 9.00 -7.68 -0.82
C MET A 92 8.35 -8.02 -2.16
N TYR A 93 9.06 -8.73 -3.05
CA TYR A 93 8.52 -9.17 -4.32
C TYR A 93 7.29 -10.07 -4.15
N ASP A 94 7.36 -11.04 -3.22
CA ASP A 94 6.23 -11.93 -2.92
C ASP A 94 5.04 -11.14 -2.34
N SER A 95 5.31 -10.14 -1.51
CA SER A 95 4.30 -9.23 -0.96
C SER A 95 3.61 -8.40 -2.04
N LEU A 96 4.38 -7.83 -2.97
CA LEU A 96 3.85 -7.11 -4.13
C LEU A 96 3.08 -8.05 -5.07
N SER A 97 3.54 -9.29 -5.23
CA SER A 97 2.85 -10.31 -6.04
C SER A 97 1.49 -10.69 -5.46
N LYS A 98 1.33 -10.73 -4.13
CA LYS A 98 0.02 -10.91 -3.48
C LYS A 98 -0.93 -9.75 -3.82
N ILE A 99 -0.43 -8.52 -3.78
CA ILE A 99 -1.23 -7.34 -4.14
C ILE A 99 -1.60 -7.38 -5.63
N LYS A 100 -0.65 -7.73 -6.49
CA LYS A 100 -0.83 -7.89 -7.95
C LYS A 100 -1.95 -8.89 -8.29
N ALA A 101 -2.18 -9.89 -7.46
CA ALA A 101 -3.20 -10.92 -7.65
C ALA A 101 -4.61 -10.51 -7.19
N LEU A 102 -4.79 -9.32 -6.61
CA LEU A 102 -6.09 -8.80 -6.22
C LEU A 102 -6.90 -8.33 -7.46
N PRO A 103 -8.23 -8.15 -7.34
CA PRO A 103 -9.02 -7.60 -8.42
C PRO A 103 -8.47 -6.24 -8.89
N GLU A 104 -8.36 -6.03 -10.19
CA GLU A 104 -7.81 -4.79 -10.78
C GLU A 104 -8.55 -3.51 -10.36
N SER A 105 -9.83 -3.64 -9.99
CA SER A 105 -10.64 -2.53 -9.47
C SER A 105 -10.37 -2.17 -8.01
N THR A 106 -9.42 -2.86 -7.35
CA THR A 106 -9.04 -2.58 -5.96
C THR A 106 -8.51 -1.15 -5.83
N LEU A 107 -9.04 -0.42 -4.84
CA LEU A 107 -8.56 0.90 -4.46
C LEU A 107 -7.43 0.76 -3.45
N CYS A 108 -6.25 1.27 -3.78
CA CYS A 108 -5.07 1.20 -2.95
C CYS A 108 -4.91 2.50 -2.15
N TYR A 109 -4.80 2.37 -0.83
CA TYR A 109 -4.63 3.46 0.12
C TYR A 109 -3.24 3.37 0.76
N PRO A 110 -2.19 3.87 0.09
CA PRO A 110 -0.86 3.99 0.67
C PRO A 110 -0.86 4.96 1.85
N ALA A 111 0.12 4.80 2.75
CA ALA A 111 0.25 5.71 3.88
C ALA A 111 0.81 7.10 3.50
N HIS A 112 1.54 7.20 2.39
CA HIS A 112 2.22 8.42 1.97
C HIS A 112 1.89 8.81 0.52
N GLU A 113 1.80 10.13 0.27
CA GLU A 113 1.62 10.72 -1.06
C GLU A 113 2.97 10.92 -1.76
N TYR A 114 3.48 9.87 -2.38
CA TYR A 114 4.76 9.89 -3.09
C TYR A 114 4.63 9.77 -4.61
N THR A 115 3.41 9.69 -5.13
CA THR A 115 3.11 9.34 -6.53
C THR A 115 3.86 10.19 -7.54
N ALA A 116 3.89 11.52 -7.35
CA ALA A 116 4.59 12.42 -8.27
C ALA A 116 6.11 12.21 -8.27
N ASN A 117 6.71 11.93 -7.10
CA ASN A 117 8.14 11.65 -6.98
C ASN A 117 8.49 10.30 -7.59
N ASN A 118 7.65 9.30 -7.34
CA ASN A 118 7.82 7.96 -7.88
C ASN A 118 7.69 7.97 -9.41
N LEU A 119 6.73 8.69 -9.97
CA LEU A 119 6.60 8.83 -11.43
C LEU A 119 7.84 9.49 -12.04
N ARG A 120 8.43 10.50 -11.39
CA ARG A 120 9.71 11.08 -11.85
C ARG A 120 10.84 10.07 -11.83
N PHE A 121 10.92 9.23 -10.80
CA PHE A 121 11.91 8.15 -10.74
C PHE A 121 11.69 7.15 -11.89
N ILE A 122 10.47 6.66 -12.07
CA ILE A 122 10.14 5.71 -13.15
C ILE A 122 10.58 6.27 -14.51
N THR A 123 10.21 7.51 -14.81
CA THR A 123 10.55 8.15 -16.10
C THR A 123 12.04 8.48 -16.23
N SER A 124 12.83 8.40 -15.17
CA SER A 124 14.28 8.54 -15.22
C SER A 124 15.01 7.23 -15.54
N VAL A 125 14.38 6.08 -15.29
CA VAL A 125 14.98 4.75 -15.49
C VAL A 125 14.35 4.01 -16.67
N ASP A 126 13.08 4.27 -16.99
CA ASP A 126 12.41 3.75 -18.17
C ASP A 126 12.36 4.84 -19.27
N ASN A 127 13.05 4.58 -20.38
CA ASN A 127 13.14 5.52 -21.50
C ASN A 127 11.84 5.62 -22.32
N ASN A 128 10.81 4.84 -22.01
CA ASN A 128 9.51 4.90 -22.70
C ASN A 128 8.62 6.03 -22.18
N HIS A 129 9.13 7.25 -22.24
CA HIS A 129 8.41 8.44 -21.74
C HIS A 129 7.00 8.60 -22.32
N ALA A 130 6.78 8.20 -23.58
CA ALA A 130 5.47 8.29 -24.23
C ALA A 130 4.42 7.43 -23.49
N TYR A 131 4.83 6.30 -22.95
CA TYR A 131 3.95 5.38 -22.20
C TYR A 131 3.35 6.00 -20.93
N TYR A 132 4.10 6.88 -20.27
CA TYR A 132 3.68 7.50 -19.01
C TYR A 132 2.98 8.85 -19.20
N GLN A 133 2.93 9.40 -20.42
CA GLN A 133 2.41 10.77 -20.66
C GLN A 133 0.96 10.96 -20.21
N ASP A 134 0.10 9.98 -20.47
CA ASP A 134 -1.32 10.12 -20.15
C ASP A 134 -1.55 10.01 -18.65
N TYR A 135 -0.84 9.12 -17.96
CA TYR A 135 -0.86 9.05 -16.50
C TYR A 135 -0.30 10.33 -15.86
N ALA A 136 0.79 10.88 -16.39
CA ALA A 136 1.37 12.14 -15.92
C ALA A 136 0.38 13.31 -16.03
N LYS A 137 -0.34 13.41 -17.16
CA LYS A 137 -1.41 14.43 -17.34
C LYS A 137 -2.54 14.24 -16.34
N TYR A 138 -3.01 13.00 -16.17
CA TYR A 138 -4.04 12.65 -15.17
C TYR A 138 -3.60 13.03 -13.77
N LEU A 139 -2.35 12.68 -13.38
CA LEU A 139 -1.79 12.99 -12.07
C LEU A 139 -1.73 14.50 -11.83
N VAL A 140 -1.25 15.29 -12.80
CA VAL A 140 -1.21 16.75 -12.70
C VAL A 140 -2.61 17.32 -12.52
N MET A 141 -3.59 16.87 -13.29
CA MET A 141 -4.99 17.29 -13.16
C MET A 141 -5.53 16.97 -11.75
N LYS A 142 -5.29 15.75 -11.25
CA LYS A 142 -5.76 15.30 -9.93
C LYS A 142 -5.13 16.12 -8.81
N LEU A 143 -3.80 16.31 -8.83
CA LEU A 143 -3.08 17.11 -7.84
C LEU A 143 -3.49 18.59 -7.86
N THR A 144 -3.83 19.14 -9.04
CA THR A 144 -4.28 20.53 -9.17
C THR A 144 -5.70 20.71 -8.60
N SER A 145 -6.58 19.71 -8.80
CA SER A 145 -8.00 19.83 -8.41
C SER A 145 -8.25 19.46 -6.95
N VAL A 146 -7.61 18.38 -6.44
CA VAL A 146 -7.88 17.85 -5.08
C VAL A 146 -6.63 17.79 -4.20
N GLN A 147 -5.47 18.20 -4.70
CA GLN A 147 -4.18 18.21 -4.00
C GLN A 147 -3.71 16.84 -3.47
N ASN A 148 -4.32 15.76 -3.99
CA ASN A 148 -4.01 14.40 -3.57
C ASN A 148 -4.23 13.42 -4.73
N SER A 149 -3.33 12.48 -4.94
CA SER A 149 -3.47 11.44 -5.97
C SER A 149 -4.09 10.14 -5.43
N LEU A 150 -4.18 10.00 -4.13
CA LEU A 150 -4.68 8.80 -3.46
C LEU A 150 -6.21 8.84 -3.26
N PRO A 151 -6.89 7.68 -3.16
CA PRO A 151 -6.36 6.35 -3.47
C PRO A 151 -6.01 6.21 -4.95
N THR A 152 -5.07 5.30 -5.24
CA THR A 152 -4.83 4.83 -6.62
C THR A 152 -5.72 3.61 -6.91
N VAL A 153 -5.84 3.25 -8.20
CA VAL A 153 -6.54 2.04 -8.61
C VAL A 153 -5.50 0.99 -9.02
N LEU A 154 -5.69 -0.25 -8.61
CA LEU A 154 -4.72 -1.31 -8.89
C LEU A 154 -4.48 -1.50 -10.40
N THR A 155 -5.48 -1.29 -11.26
CA THR A 155 -5.32 -1.25 -12.73
C THR A 155 -4.19 -0.31 -13.17
N ASP A 156 -4.14 0.91 -12.61
CA ASP A 156 -3.11 1.89 -12.95
C ASP A 156 -1.74 1.47 -12.41
N GLU A 157 -1.69 0.91 -11.21
CA GLU A 157 -0.47 0.39 -10.62
C GLU A 157 0.10 -0.79 -11.43
N LEU A 158 -0.75 -1.74 -11.84
CA LEU A 158 -0.36 -2.86 -12.70
C LEU A 158 0.18 -2.38 -14.04
N ARG A 159 -0.38 -1.30 -14.56
CA ARG A 159 0.01 -0.76 -15.86
C ARG A 159 1.29 0.06 -15.79
N TYR A 160 1.46 0.92 -14.79
CA TYR A 160 2.49 1.96 -14.81
C TYR A 160 3.56 1.82 -13.72
N ASN A 161 3.31 1.05 -12.64
CA ASN A 161 4.25 0.88 -11.55
C ASN A 161 5.30 -0.18 -11.88
N LEU A 162 6.56 0.23 -12.08
CA LEU A 162 7.66 -0.68 -12.42
C LEU A 162 7.88 -1.78 -11.38
N PHE A 163 7.59 -1.50 -10.10
CA PHE A 163 7.78 -2.48 -9.03
C PHE A 163 6.76 -3.62 -9.08
N LEU A 164 5.60 -3.42 -9.72
CA LEU A 164 4.64 -4.48 -10.03
C LEU A 164 4.90 -5.16 -11.37
N ARG A 165 5.88 -4.67 -12.13
CA ARG A 165 6.23 -5.15 -13.47
C ARG A 165 7.66 -5.68 -13.56
N CYS A 166 8.32 -5.96 -12.42
CA CYS A 166 9.71 -6.44 -12.43
C CYS A 166 9.89 -7.82 -13.08
N ASP A 167 8.83 -8.57 -13.31
CA ASP A 167 8.78 -9.84 -14.03
C ASP A 167 8.41 -9.68 -15.52
N ASP A 168 8.13 -8.45 -15.98
CA ASP A 168 7.87 -8.17 -17.40
C ASP A 168 9.20 -8.13 -18.18
N PRO A 169 9.38 -8.95 -19.22
CA PRO A 169 10.62 -8.99 -19.98
C PRO A 169 10.81 -7.82 -20.96
N ASN A 170 9.84 -6.89 -21.09
CA ASN A 170 9.86 -5.76 -22.03
C ASN A 170 10.07 -4.42 -21.34
#